data_8680be28e417939ed4ad486d9bd41c31
#
_entry.id   8680be28e417939ed4ad486d9bd41c31
#
_cell.length_a   1.000
_cell.length_b   1.000
_cell.length_c   1.000
_cell.angle_alpha   90.00
_cell.angle_beta   90.00
_cell.angle_gamma   90.00
#
_symmetry.space_group_name_H-M   'P 1'
#
loop_
_entity.id
_entity.type
_entity.pdbx_description
1 polymer ?
#
loop_
_entity_poly.entity_id
_entity_poly.type
_entity_poly.pdbx_seq_one_letter_code
_entity_poly.pdbx_strand_id
1 'polypeptide(L)'
;MRLYLASYAMVTMGKIVKHEGRDFVGKKAIFIPTAGDPYDNKDFIEADKITLKKYGIDVSEMDVKNKNEEEIREMIDGADIVLVAGGDTFYLMEKLKESGADKIIKEFITRGGIYIGSSAGSIICCPTIEGAEGFDDPNLAPKLDNFDGMGIFRDVIVPHTHKERYFERVKKATERLESKGYKVYPLTDDDVLFFDGDSCTIL
;
A
#
# COMPACT_ATOMS: atom_id res chain seq x y z
N MET A 1 -10.97 -3.78 11.62
CA MET A 1 -10.14 -3.37 10.47
C MET A 1 -8.90 -4.27 10.44
N ARG A 2 -8.36 -4.61 9.29
CA ARG A 2 -7.13 -5.42 9.17
C ARG A 2 -6.25 -4.84 8.08
N LEU A 3 -5.42 -3.87 8.51
CA LEU A 3 -4.56 -3.08 7.64
C LEU A 3 -3.10 -3.45 7.90
N TYR A 4 -2.42 -3.97 6.91
CA TYR A 4 -1.01 -4.29 6.93
C TYR A 4 -0.25 -3.33 6.01
N LEU A 5 0.57 -2.47 6.59
CA LEU A 5 1.38 -1.48 5.88
C LEU A 5 2.84 -1.94 5.90
N ALA A 6 3.25 -2.63 4.84
CA ALA A 6 4.61 -3.12 4.70
C ALA A 6 5.51 -2.12 3.97
N SER A 7 6.78 -2.06 4.35
CA SER A 7 7.79 -1.43 3.53
C SER A 7 8.03 -2.26 2.26
N TYR A 8 8.04 -3.61 2.39
CA TYR A 8 8.14 -4.52 1.26
C TYR A 8 7.33 -5.80 1.54
N ALA A 9 6.19 -5.96 0.88
CA ALA A 9 5.23 -7.02 1.19
C ALA A 9 5.80 -8.42 0.92
N MET A 10 6.60 -8.62 -0.12
CA MET A 10 7.25 -9.90 -0.41
C MET A 10 8.04 -10.43 0.79
N VAL A 11 8.77 -9.58 1.49
CA VAL A 11 9.61 -9.96 2.63
C VAL A 11 8.76 -10.24 3.88
N THR A 12 7.71 -9.46 4.08
CA THR A 12 6.92 -9.48 5.32
C THR A 12 5.71 -10.40 5.29
N MET A 13 5.37 -11.00 4.13
CA MET A 13 4.17 -11.83 3.97
C MET A 13 4.10 -12.98 4.99
N GLY A 14 5.25 -13.60 5.35
CA GLY A 14 5.29 -14.65 6.38
C GLY A 14 4.88 -14.15 7.76
N LYS A 15 5.21 -12.90 8.10
CA LYS A 15 4.79 -12.26 9.37
C LYS A 15 3.28 -12.00 9.36
N ILE A 16 2.73 -11.54 8.23
CA ILE A 16 1.29 -11.29 8.05
C ILE A 16 0.48 -12.57 8.25
N VAL A 17 0.86 -13.65 7.55
CA VAL A 17 0.20 -14.95 7.66
C VAL A 17 0.26 -15.48 9.10
N LYS A 18 1.43 -15.40 9.74
CA LYS A 18 1.60 -15.81 11.14
C LYS A 18 0.73 -14.99 12.10
N HIS A 19 0.67 -13.67 11.89
CA HIS A 19 -0.11 -12.77 12.74
C HIS A 19 -1.62 -13.03 12.61
N GLU A 20 -2.12 -13.29 11.40
CA GLU A 20 -3.52 -13.66 11.17
C GLU A 20 -3.89 -15.00 11.81
N GLY A 21 -2.91 -15.86 12.11
CA GLY A 21 -3.11 -17.13 12.81
C GLY A 21 -3.98 -18.13 12.06
N ARG A 22 -4.12 -17.99 10.74
CA ARG A 22 -4.92 -18.84 9.87
C ARG A 22 -4.25 -19.03 8.51
N ASP A 23 -4.66 -20.10 7.85
CA ASP A 23 -4.21 -20.42 6.51
C ASP A 23 -4.84 -19.44 5.50
N PHE A 24 -4.05 -19.04 4.51
CA PHE A 24 -4.49 -18.22 3.39
C PHE A 24 -4.76 -19.05 2.13
N VAL A 25 -4.56 -20.36 2.18
CA VAL A 25 -4.83 -21.26 1.05
C VAL A 25 -6.29 -21.12 0.58
N GLY A 26 -6.47 -20.89 -0.71
CA GLY A 26 -7.77 -20.71 -1.33
C GLY A 26 -8.45 -19.35 -1.07
N LYS A 27 -7.81 -18.45 -0.31
CA LYS A 27 -8.28 -17.07 -0.19
C LYS A 27 -8.12 -16.34 -1.53
N LYS A 28 -9.09 -15.49 -1.86
CA LYS A 28 -9.08 -14.68 -3.08
C LYS A 28 -8.44 -13.32 -2.81
N ALA A 29 -7.43 -12.99 -3.59
CA ALA A 29 -6.78 -11.68 -3.52
C ALA A 29 -6.95 -10.91 -4.83
N ILE A 30 -7.29 -9.63 -4.70
CA ILE A 30 -7.11 -8.65 -5.77
C ILE A 30 -5.73 -8.02 -5.60
N PHE A 31 -4.91 -8.15 -6.62
CA PHE A 31 -3.57 -7.57 -6.71
C PHE A 31 -3.60 -6.35 -7.62
N ILE A 32 -3.24 -5.18 -7.08
CA ILE A 32 -3.26 -3.89 -7.80
C ILE A 32 -1.81 -3.45 -8.08
N PRO A 33 -1.29 -3.62 -9.32
CA PRO A 33 0.09 -3.31 -9.69
C PRO A 33 0.29 -1.87 -10.16
N THR A 34 -0.75 -1.07 -10.25
CA THR A 34 -0.81 0.23 -10.94
C THR A 34 0.33 1.19 -10.59
N ALA A 35 0.82 1.19 -9.32
CA ALA A 35 1.96 2.01 -8.90
C ALA A 35 3.23 1.79 -9.71
N GLY A 36 3.38 0.61 -10.30
CA GLY A 36 4.56 0.22 -11.06
C GLY A 36 4.55 0.62 -12.52
N ASP A 37 3.48 1.20 -13.03
CA ASP A 37 3.38 1.53 -14.46
C ASP A 37 4.49 2.43 -14.99
N PRO A 38 4.94 3.46 -14.24
CA PRO A 38 6.00 4.34 -14.68
C PRO A 38 7.38 3.68 -14.80
N TYR A 39 7.55 2.47 -14.27
CA TYR A 39 8.85 1.79 -14.24
C TYR A 39 8.99 0.74 -15.35
N ASP A 40 10.14 0.72 -16.02
CA ASP A 40 10.48 -0.32 -17.01
C ASP A 40 10.72 -1.68 -16.34
N ASN A 41 11.44 -1.70 -15.21
CA ASN A 41 11.66 -2.91 -14.41
C ASN A 41 10.53 -3.10 -13.40
N LYS A 42 9.78 -4.20 -13.52
CA LYS A 42 8.64 -4.58 -12.68
C LYS A 42 8.91 -5.82 -11.80
N ASP A 43 10.15 -6.23 -11.65
CA ASP A 43 10.51 -7.44 -10.89
C ASP A 43 10.01 -7.40 -9.45
N PHE A 44 10.01 -6.21 -8.82
CA PHE A 44 9.51 -6.02 -7.46
C PHE A 44 7.99 -6.22 -7.34
N ILE A 45 7.23 -5.91 -8.40
CA ILE A 45 5.78 -6.13 -8.46
C ILE A 45 5.48 -7.63 -8.63
N GLU A 46 6.17 -8.27 -9.58
CA GLU A 46 6.04 -9.70 -9.80
C GLU A 46 6.43 -10.49 -8.54
N ALA A 47 7.43 -10.02 -7.79
CA ALA A 47 7.84 -10.63 -6.54
C ALA A 47 6.73 -10.63 -5.48
N ASP A 48 5.99 -9.53 -5.31
CA ASP A 48 4.83 -9.45 -4.42
C ASP A 48 3.74 -10.43 -4.86
N LYS A 49 3.40 -10.47 -6.16
CA LYS A 49 2.40 -11.37 -6.73
C LYS A 49 2.76 -12.85 -6.60
N ILE A 50 4.02 -13.20 -6.91
CA ILE A 50 4.53 -14.56 -6.74
C ILE A 50 4.46 -14.98 -5.27
N THR A 51 4.74 -14.07 -4.36
CA THR A 51 4.70 -14.36 -2.92
C THR A 51 3.28 -14.67 -2.46
N LEU A 52 2.27 -13.95 -2.88
CA LEU A 52 0.87 -14.30 -2.58
C LEU A 52 0.57 -15.74 -3.03
N LYS A 53 0.94 -16.11 -4.26
CA LYS A 53 0.73 -17.45 -4.81
C LYS A 53 1.45 -18.54 -4.01
N LYS A 54 2.66 -18.28 -3.47
CA LYS A 54 3.38 -19.22 -2.60
C LYS A 54 2.64 -19.57 -1.32
N TYR A 55 1.78 -18.68 -0.83
CA TYR A 55 0.90 -18.92 0.32
C TYR A 55 -0.45 -19.53 -0.08
N GLY A 56 -0.58 -20.03 -1.32
CA GLY A 56 -1.78 -20.70 -1.80
C GLY A 56 -2.98 -19.75 -2.06
N ILE A 57 -2.72 -18.47 -2.17
CA ILE A 57 -3.74 -17.46 -2.44
C ILE A 57 -4.10 -17.47 -3.93
N ASP A 58 -5.39 -17.42 -4.24
CA ASP A 58 -5.90 -17.24 -5.60
C ASP A 58 -5.85 -15.75 -5.96
N VAL A 59 -4.97 -15.39 -6.90
CA VAL A 59 -4.64 -13.99 -7.20
C VAL A 59 -5.22 -13.57 -8.54
N SER A 60 -6.12 -12.60 -8.51
CA SER A 60 -6.60 -11.87 -9.69
C SER A 60 -5.96 -10.49 -9.74
N GLU A 61 -5.38 -10.14 -10.88
CA GLU A 61 -4.77 -8.81 -11.09
C GLU A 61 -5.83 -7.81 -11.55
N MET A 62 -5.75 -6.59 -11.03
CA MET A 62 -6.64 -5.48 -11.39
C MET A 62 -5.85 -4.21 -11.63
N ASP A 63 -5.76 -3.78 -12.89
CA ASP A 63 -5.31 -2.44 -13.24
C ASP A 63 -6.49 -1.47 -13.15
N VAL A 64 -6.43 -0.52 -12.21
CA VAL A 64 -7.54 0.40 -11.93
C VAL A 64 -7.78 1.42 -13.04
N LYS A 65 -6.79 1.70 -13.88
CA LYS A 65 -6.88 2.71 -14.95
C LYS A 65 -7.93 2.39 -16.03
N ASN A 66 -8.17 1.11 -16.27
CA ASN A 66 -8.99 0.63 -17.37
C ASN A 66 -10.34 0.10 -16.88
N LYS A 67 -10.77 0.51 -15.68
CA LYS A 67 -12.00 0.04 -15.06
C LYS A 67 -12.83 1.20 -14.53
N ASN A 68 -14.15 1.02 -14.61
CA ASN A 68 -15.09 1.90 -13.95
C ASN A 68 -15.35 1.44 -12.49
N GLU A 69 -16.05 2.27 -11.72
CA GLU A 69 -16.35 1.98 -10.30
C GLU A 69 -17.13 0.66 -10.11
N GLU A 70 -18.03 0.32 -11.02
CA GLU A 70 -18.85 -0.91 -10.93
C GLU A 70 -18.00 -2.16 -11.10
N GLU A 71 -17.11 -2.18 -12.10
CA GLU A 71 -16.17 -3.28 -12.34
C GLU A 71 -15.19 -3.46 -11.17
N ILE A 72 -14.68 -2.34 -10.62
CA ILE A 72 -13.78 -2.36 -9.46
C ILE A 72 -14.48 -2.91 -8.23
N ARG A 73 -15.72 -2.47 -8.00
CA ARG A 73 -16.55 -2.91 -6.88
C ARG A 73 -16.85 -4.40 -6.97
N GLU A 74 -17.26 -4.89 -8.13
CA GLU A 74 -17.55 -6.31 -8.34
C GLU A 74 -16.33 -7.19 -8.03
N MET A 75 -15.14 -6.79 -8.49
CA MET A 75 -13.91 -7.53 -8.23
C MET A 75 -13.54 -7.51 -6.74
N ILE A 76 -13.59 -6.34 -6.09
CA ILE A 76 -13.20 -6.17 -4.68
C ILE A 76 -14.22 -6.84 -3.75
N ASP A 77 -15.50 -6.82 -4.06
CA ASP A 77 -16.54 -7.44 -3.23
C ASP A 77 -16.41 -8.97 -3.17
N GLY A 78 -15.86 -9.58 -4.20
CA GLY A 78 -15.56 -11.01 -4.25
C GLY A 78 -14.25 -11.44 -3.57
N ALA A 79 -13.46 -10.49 -3.04
CA ALA A 79 -12.14 -10.74 -2.48
C ALA A 79 -12.12 -10.88 -0.97
N ASP A 80 -11.18 -11.67 -0.45
CA ASP A 80 -10.81 -11.73 0.96
C ASP A 80 -9.68 -10.73 1.28
N ILE A 81 -8.82 -10.48 0.28
CA ILE A 81 -7.58 -9.70 0.41
C ILE A 81 -7.49 -8.70 -0.75
N VAL A 82 -7.07 -7.48 -0.45
CA VAL A 82 -6.60 -6.51 -1.46
C VAL A 82 -5.15 -6.22 -1.17
N LEU A 83 -4.26 -6.51 -2.12
CA LEU A 83 -2.86 -6.10 -2.07
C LEU A 83 -2.59 -5.02 -3.10
N VAL A 84 -2.09 -3.87 -2.64
CA VAL A 84 -1.63 -2.78 -3.49
C VAL A 84 -0.11 -2.76 -3.50
N ALA A 85 0.46 -2.94 -4.69
CA ALA A 85 1.90 -3.03 -4.89
C ALA A 85 2.63 -1.69 -4.67
N GLY A 86 3.96 -1.77 -4.58
CA GLY A 86 4.84 -0.62 -4.58
C GLY A 86 5.03 -0.02 -5.97
N GLY A 87 5.69 1.14 -6.01
CA GLY A 87 5.98 1.91 -7.22
C GLY A 87 5.90 3.39 -6.93
N ASP A 88 5.44 4.21 -7.90
CA ASP A 88 5.25 5.64 -7.71
C ASP A 88 3.93 5.93 -6.97
N THR A 89 4.06 6.57 -5.81
CA THR A 89 2.94 6.84 -4.90
C THR A 89 2.00 7.92 -5.45
N PHE A 90 2.53 8.95 -6.10
CA PHE A 90 1.73 10.04 -6.64
C PHE A 90 0.91 9.55 -7.82
N TYR A 91 1.54 8.83 -8.75
CA TYR A 91 0.87 8.19 -9.87
C TYR A 91 -0.25 7.24 -9.39
N LEU A 92 0.07 6.37 -8.44
CA LEU A 92 -0.92 5.45 -7.86
C LEU A 92 -2.13 6.20 -7.31
N MET A 93 -1.90 7.23 -6.47
CA MET A 93 -2.99 7.96 -5.84
C MET A 93 -3.86 8.71 -6.86
N GLU A 94 -3.25 9.28 -7.90
CA GLU A 94 -4.01 9.88 -9.01
C GLU A 94 -4.93 8.85 -9.66
N LYS A 95 -4.40 7.66 -10.02
CA LYS A 95 -5.19 6.63 -10.71
C LYS A 95 -6.29 6.04 -9.83
N LEU A 96 -6.05 5.90 -8.53
CA LEU A 96 -7.07 5.47 -7.59
C LEU A 96 -8.21 6.50 -7.46
N LYS A 97 -7.89 7.80 -7.37
CA LYS A 97 -8.89 8.88 -7.33
C LYS A 97 -9.67 9.00 -8.65
N GLU A 98 -8.98 8.92 -9.80
CA GLU A 98 -9.61 8.97 -11.14
C GLU A 98 -10.63 7.83 -11.35
N SER A 99 -10.33 6.63 -10.88
CA SER A 99 -11.19 5.44 -11.03
C SER A 99 -12.22 5.26 -9.92
N GLY A 100 -12.14 6.03 -8.82
CA GLY A 100 -12.95 5.84 -7.62
C GLY A 100 -12.53 4.64 -6.77
N ALA A 101 -11.42 3.96 -7.11
CA ALA A 101 -10.93 2.80 -6.39
C ALA A 101 -10.52 3.11 -4.95
N ASP A 102 -10.05 4.32 -4.66
CA ASP A 102 -9.71 4.79 -3.31
C ASP A 102 -10.88 4.63 -2.32
N LYS A 103 -12.09 5.01 -2.73
CA LYS A 103 -13.30 4.89 -1.92
C LYS A 103 -13.71 3.44 -1.72
N ILE A 104 -13.67 2.65 -2.80
CA ILE A 104 -14.06 1.24 -2.77
C ILE A 104 -13.10 0.42 -1.89
N ILE A 105 -11.79 0.67 -1.98
CA ILE A 105 -10.79 0.05 -1.11
C ILE A 105 -11.03 0.44 0.35
N LYS A 106 -11.33 1.71 0.63
CA LYS A 106 -11.64 2.18 1.98
C LYS A 106 -12.88 1.47 2.56
N GLU A 107 -13.94 1.30 1.78
CA GLU A 107 -15.13 0.54 2.15
C GLU A 107 -14.79 -0.93 2.43
N PHE A 108 -13.98 -1.57 1.58
CA PHE A 108 -13.51 -2.94 1.75
C PHE A 108 -12.77 -3.13 3.09
N ILE A 109 -11.85 -2.24 3.43
CA ILE A 109 -11.12 -2.27 4.69
C ILE A 109 -12.06 -2.08 5.89
N THR A 110 -12.99 -1.13 5.78
CA THR A 110 -13.93 -0.79 6.87
C THR A 110 -14.86 -1.96 7.19
N ARG A 111 -15.30 -2.72 6.20
CA ARG A 111 -16.13 -3.93 6.40
C ARG A 111 -15.35 -5.18 6.83
N GLY A 112 -14.04 -5.05 7.07
CA GLY A 112 -13.19 -6.09 7.67
C GLY A 112 -12.40 -6.92 6.66
N GLY A 113 -12.30 -6.52 5.40
CA GLY A 113 -11.38 -7.09 4.43
C GLY A 113 -9.92 -6.93 4.87
N ILE A 114 -9.05 -7.82 4.40
CA ILE A 114 -7.61 -7.74 4.66
C ILE A 114 -6.97 -6.86 3.60
N TYR A 115 -6.37 -5.76 4.02
CA TYR A 115 -5.58 -4.91 3.14
C TYR A 115 -4.10 -5.11 3.41
N ILE A 116 -3.33 -5.25 2.35
CA ILE A 116 -1.86 -5.32 2.39
C ILE A 116 -1.31 -4.26 1.45
N GLY A 117 -0.61 -3.28 1.99
CA GLY A 117 0.15 -2.30 1.20
C GLY A 117 1.61 -2.69 1.12
N SER A 118 2.25 -2.47 -0.03
CA SER A 118 3.70 -2.58 -0.24
C SER A 118 4.22 -1.20 -0.63
N SER A 119 5.11 -0.61 0.16
CA SER A 119 5.70 0.73 -0.10
C SER A 119 4.65 1.79 -0.48
N ALA A 120 4.54 2.20 -1.74
CA ALA A 120 3.51 3.13 -2.23
C ALA A 120 2.10 2.73 -1.79
N GLY A 121 1.75 1.42 -1.90
CA GLY A 121 0.48 0.88 -1.43
C GLY A 121 0.25 1.04 0.06
N SER A 122 1.31 1.17 0.86
CA SER A 122 1.21 1.49 2.29
C SER A 122 1.06 2.99 2.53
N ILE A 123 1.83 3.83 1.83
CA ILE A 123 1.82 5.29 1.99
C ILE A 123 0.45 5.88 1.66
N ILE A 124 -0.24 5.39 0.63
CA ILE A 124 -1.57 5.90 0.25
C ILE A 124 -2.64 5.72 1.34
N CYS A 125 -2.42 4.83 2.31
CA CYS A 125 -3.33 4.64 3.45
C CYS A 125 -3.21 5.73 4.51
N CYS A 126 -2.13 6.50 4.51
CA CYS A 126 -1.87 7.60 5.44
C CYS A 126 -2.78 8.82 5.17
N PRO A 127 -2.82 9.81 6.08
CA PRO A 127 -3.55 11.07 5.85
C PRO A 127 -2.96 11.88 4.69
N THR A 128 -1.66 11.76 4.47
CA THR A 128 -0.92 12.44 3.39
C THR A 128 0.08 11.48 2.74
N ILE A 129 0.29 11.66 1.44
CA ILE A 129 1.32 10.95 0.68
C ILE A 129 2.63 11.74 0.56
N GLU A 130 2.79 12.85 1.26
CA GLU A 130 4.02 13.66 1.27
C GLU A 130 5.25 12.88 1.77
N GLY A 131 5.05 11.75 2.46
CA GLY A 131 6.12 10.84 2.82
C GLY A 131 6.89 10.28 1.63
N ALA A 132 6.27 10.27 0.45
CA ALA A 132 6.89 9.83 -0.79
C ALA A 132 7.77 10.89 -1.48
N GLU A 133 7.68 12.17 -1.09
CA GLU A 133 8.49 13.22 -1.72
C GLU A 133 9.99 12.97 -1.57
N GLY A 134 10.70 13.05 -2.70
CA GLY A 134 12.11 12.74 -2.79
C GLY A 134 12.41 11.24 -3.03
N PHE A 135 11.43 10.36 -2.91
CA PHE A 135 11.49 8.97 -3.36
C PHE A 135 10.85 8.82 -4.74
N ASP A 136 9.67 9.39 -4.92
CA ASP A 136 8.80 9.30 -6.08
C ASP A 136 8.69 10.65 -6.80
N ASP A 137 8.21 10.65 -8.04
CA ASP A 137 8.12 11.86 -8.87
C ASP A 137 6.67 12.38 -8.96
N PRO A 138 6.33 13.50 -8.30
CA PRO A 138 4.98 14.06 -8.36
C PRO A 138 4.57 14.54 -9.76
N ASN A 139 5.52 14.75 -10.68
CA ASN A 139 5.20 15.12 -12.07
C ASN A 139 4.54 13.98 -12.85
N LEU A 140 4.60 12.74 -12.37
CA LEU A 140 3.90 11.60 -12.96
C LEU A 140 2.39 11.60 -12.66
N ALA A 141 1.94 12.51 -11.78
CA ALA A 141 0.54 12.68 -11.39
C ALA A 141 0.03 14.12 -11.63
N PRO A 142 0.00 14.59 -12.90
CA PRO A 142 -0.30 15.99 -13.21
C PRO A 142 -1.75 16.42 -12.89
N LYS A 143 -2.65 15.48 -12.61
CA LYS A 143 -4.05 15.75 -12.26
C LYS A 143 -4.32 15.59 -10.77
N LEU A 144 -3.31 15.33 -9.96
CA LEU A 144 -3.46 15.20 -8.53
C LEU A 144 -3.51 16.59 -7.87
N ASP A 145 -4.68 17.00 -7.41
CA ASP A 145 -4.93 18.34 -6.88
C ASP A 145 -4.22 18.61 -5.54
N ASN A 146 -3.99 17.56 -4.74
CA ASN A 146 -3.35 17.63 -3.43
C ASN A 146 -2.68 16.30 -3.07
N PHE A 147 -1.91 16.29 -2.00
CA PHE A 147 -1.22 15.10 -1.50
C PHE A 147 -1.97 14.39 -0.37
N ASP A 148 -3.29 14.51 -0.33
CA ASP A 148 -4.11 13.74 0.61
C ASP A 148 -4.11 12.27 0.22
N GLY A 149 -3.78 11.41 1.20
CA GLY A 149 -3.96 9.97 1.09
C GLY A 149 -5.39 9.54 1.39
N MET A 150 -5.62 8.24 1.54
CA MET A 150 -6.96 7.71 1.87
C MET A 150 -7.38 7.99 3.33
N GLY A 151 -6.43 8.34 4.21
CA GLY A 151 -6.71 8.65 5.61
C GLY A 151 -7.34 7.49 6.39
N ILE A 152 -6.94 6.26 6.08
CA ILE A 152 -7.39 5.04 6.78
C ILE A 152 -6.53 4.79 8.01
N PHE A 153 -5.22 4.96 7.87
CA PHE A 153 -4.27 5.00 8.96
C PHE A 153 -4.13 6.46 9.43
N ARG A 154 -4.17 6.68 10.73
CA ARG A 154 -4.20 8.03 11.31
C ARG A 154 -2.85 8.75 11.35
N ASP A 155 -1.77 7.98 11.31
CA ASP A 155 -0.39 8.46 11.35
C ASP A 155 0.27 8.25 9.97
N VAL A 156 1.58 8.44 9.86
CA VAL A 156 2.29 8.29 8.59
C VAL A 156 3.42 7.27 8.70
N ILE A 157 3.69 6.58 7.60
CA ILE A 157 4.82 5.67 7.48
C ILE A 157 5.88 6.26 6.54
N VAL A 158 7.15 5.93 6.78
CA VAL A 158 8.26 6.17 5.86
C VAL A 158 8.96 4.82 5.62
N PRO A 159 8.86 4.23 4.42
CA PRO A 159 9.45 2.92 4.13
C PRO A 159 10.95 3.01 3.82
N HIS A 160 11.60 1.83 3.71
CA HIS A 160 12.97 1.63 3.23
C HIS A 160 14.06 2.30 4.07
N THR A 161 13.82 2.48 5.36
CA THR A 161 14.70 3.28 6.26
C THR A 161 16.07 2.68 6.48
N HIS A 162 16.28 1.38 6.21
CA HIS A 162 17.56 0.69 6.34
C HIS A 162 18.48 0.87 5.11
N LYS A 163 17.96 1.37 3.99
CA LYS A 163 18.74 1.52 2.76
C LYS A 163 19.58 2.80 2.79
N GLU A 164 20.90 2.66 2.85
CA GLU A 164 21.85 3.77 2.93
C GLU A 164 21.58 4.84 1.86
N ARG A 165 21.29 4.43 0.62
CA ARG A 165 20.95 5.34 -0.50
C ARG A 165 19.71 6.23 -0.22
N TYR A 166 18.90 5.90 0.78
CA TYR A 166 17.69 6.63 1.14
C TYR A 166 17.80 7.41 2.46
N PHE A 167 18.90 7.30 3.22
CA PHE A 167 19.01 7.91 4.56
C PHE A 167 18.66 9.40 4.57
N GLU A 168 19.23 10.18 3.65
CA GLU A 168 18.95 11.62 3.59
C GLU A 168 17.48 11.91 3.21
N ARG A 169 16.87 11.10 2.36
CA ARG A 169 15.46 11.23 1.95
C ARG A 169 14.53 10.89 3.10
N VAL A 170 14.79 9.76 3.77
CA VAL A 170 14.09 9.32 4.98
C VAL A 170 14.12 10.40 6.04
N LYS A 171 15.32 10.93 6.35
CA LYS A 171 15.50 11.99 7.35
C LYS A 171 14.66 13.22 7.03
N LYS A 172 14.78 13.74 5.80
CA LYS A 172 14.03 14.93 5.35
C LYS A 172 12.51 14.71 5.37
N ALA A 173 12.05 13.53 4.91
CA ALA A 173 10.64 13.19 4.94
C ALA A 173 10.13 13.13 6.38
N THR A 174 10.85 12.47 7.28
CA THR A 174 10.50 12.34 8.69
C THR A 174 10.41 13.72 9.36
N GLU A 175 11.48 14.54 9.26
CA GLU A 175 11.51 15.90 9.85
C GLU A 175 10.36 16.78 9.35
N ARG A 176 10.05 16.71 8.06
CA ARG A 176 8.94 17.47 7.46
C ARG A 176 7.59 17.01 8.00
N LEU A 177 7.33 15.71 8.05
CA LEU A 177 6.07 15.15 8.52
C LEU A 177 5.86 15.42 10.02
N GLU A 178 6.91 15.26 10.84
CA GLU A 178 6.88 15.59 12.28
C GLU A 178 6.61 17.08 12.51
N SER A 179 7.21 17.97 11.70
CA SER A 179 6.97 19.42 11.79
C SER A 179 5.51 19.81 11.51
N LYS A 180 4.77 18.95 10.78
CA LYS A 180 3.33 19.09 10.53
C LYS A 180 2.46 18.43 11.60
N GLY A 181 3.06 17.85 12.62
CA GLY A 181 2.37 17.24 13.75
C GLY A 181 1.99 15.76 13.55
N TYR A 182 2.46 15.11 12.49
CA TYR A 182 2.23 13.67 12.30
C TYR A 182 3.17 12.85 13.17
N LYS A 183 2.66 11.75 13.70
CA LYS A 183 3.53 10.69 14.25
C LYS A 183 4.03 9.84 13.08
N VAL A 184 5.36 9.71 12.97
CA VAL A 184 6.02 8.99 11.89
C VAL A 184 6.43 7.59 12.35
N TYR A 185 6.15 6.59 11.53
CA TYR A 185 6.60 5.21 11.71
C TYR A 185 7.63 4.87 10.62
N PRO A 186 8.93 4.91 10.95
CA PRO A 186 9.97 4.46 10.03
C PRO A 186 9.96 2.92 9.94
N LEU A 187 9.92 2.38 8.72
CA LEU A 187 9.88 0.94 8.47
C LEU A 187 11.09 0.51 7.65
N THR A 188 11.76 -0.54 8.09
CA THR A 188 12.73 -1.29 7.27
C THR A 188 11.99 -2.25 6.33
N ASP A 189 12.66 -2.85 5.35
CA ASP A 189 12.00 -3.80 4.45
C ASP A 189 11.54 -5.09 5.15
N ASP A 190 12.04 -5.34 6.37
CA ASP A 190 11.61 -6.45 7.21
C ASP A 190 10.40 -6.10 8.09
N ASP A 191 9.94 -4.86 8.08
CA ASP A 191 8.85 -4.40 8.94
C ASP A 191 7.52 -4.32 8.20
N VAL A 192 6.46 -4.72 8.90
CA VAL A 192 5.08 -4.45 8.54
C VAL A 192 4.34 -3.91 9.76
N LEU A 193 3.70 -2.76 9.58
CA LEU A 193 2.83 -2.18 10.60
C LEU A 193 1.43 -2.75 10.44
N PHE A 194 0.93 -3.41 11.48
CA PHE A 194 -0.47 -3.82 11.57
C PHE A 194 -1.29 -2.75 12.30
N PHE A 195 -2.46 -2.43 11.75
CA PHE A 195 -3.43 -1.51 12.34
C PHE A 195 -4.84 -2.12 12.30
N ASP A 196 -5.50 -2.18 13.47
CA ASP A 196 -6.85 -2.76 13.62
C ASP A 196 -7.98 -1.71 13.65
N GLY A 197 -7.63 -0.44 13.64
CA GLY A 197 -8.54 0.70 13.78
C GLY A 197 -8.28 1.50 15.07
N ASP A 198 -7.84 0.85 16.12
CA ASP A 198 -7.56 1.46 17.43
C ASP A 198 -6.08 1.46 17.77
N SER A 199 -5.41 0.35 17.57
CA SER A 199 -4.01 0.14 17.90
C SER A 199 -3.15 -0.18 16.66
N CYS A 200 -1.85 0.08 16.77
CA CYS A 200 -0.88 -0.34 15.76
C CYS A 200 0.31 -1.05 16.41
N THR A 201 0.82 -2.05 15.70
CA THR A 201 1.97 -2.86 16.12
C THR A 201 2.89 -3.10 14.93
N ILE A 202 4.19 -2.95 15.10
CA ILE A 202 5.19 -3.38 14.10
C ILE A 202 5.51 -4.86 14.37
N LEU A 203 5.38 -5.67 13.32
CA LEU A 203 5.60 -7.11 13.32
C LEU A 203 6.99 -7.44 12.81
#